data_8567e9acc678817431b0a2a9b51c0e0d
#
_entry.id   8567e9acc678817431b0a2a9b51c0e0d
#
_cell.length_a   1.000
_cell.length_b   1.000
_cell.length_c   1.000
_cell.angle_alpha   90.00
_cell.angle_beta   90.00
_cell.angle_gamma   90.00
#
_symmetry.space_group_name_H-M   'P 1'
#
loop_
_entity.id
_entity.type
_entity.pdbx_description
1 polymer ?
#
loop_
_entity_poly.entity_id
_entity_poly.type
_entity_poly.pdbx_seq_one_letter_code
_entity_poly.pdbx_strand_id
1 'polypeptide(L)'
;MEIDENNLKNGLLTLVVTLVEIVEEALESQAIRRLEGGELTEEEQERLGQALLDLDAAIRQIKEDHGLDQSVADLRRGLDDAVDDVLGRLVGAPGRTDERGRTDP
;
A
#
# COMPACT_ATOMS: atom_id res chain seq x y z
N MET A 1 -1.90 23.46 14.62
CA MET A 1 -2.42 22.12 14.90
C MET A 1 -2.06 21.72 16.33
N GLU A 2 -3.02 21.25 17.04
CA GLU A 2 -2.77 20.73 18.37
C GLU A 2 -2.40 19.26 18.30
N ILE A 3 -1.34 18.90 18.98
CA ILE A 3 -0.94 17.50 19.05
C ILE A 3 -1.22 17.03 20.46
N ASP A 4 -2.16 16.12 20.59
CA ASP A 4 -2.44 15.49 21.89
C ASP A 4 -2.22 14.00 21.77
N GLU A 5 -2.35 13.31 22.89
CA GLU A 5 -2.08 11.88 22.98
C GLU A 5 -2.97 11.08 22.04
N ASN A 6 -4.24 11.43 21.94
CA ASN A 6 -5.19 10.71 21.08
C ASN A 6 -4.87 10.92 19.60
N ASN A 7 -4.54 12.14 19.20
CA ASN A 7 -4.18 12.42 17.81
C ASN A 7 -2.91 11.71 17.42
N LEU A 8 -1.93 11.69 18.30
CA LEU A 8 -0.67 11.01 18.05
C LEU A 8 -0.88 9.50 17.91
N LYS A 9 -1.66 8.94 18.81
CA LYS A 9 -1.96 7.52 18.79
C LYS A 9 -2.67 7.13 17.51
N ASN A 10 -3.68 7.88 17.09
CA ASN A 10 -4.41 7.61 15.86
C ASN A 10 -3.51 7.74 14.64
N GLY A 11 -2.63 8.73 14.64
CA GLY A 11 -1.68 8.91 13.54
C GLY A 11 -0.73 7.74 13.41
N LEU A 12 -0.21 7.25 14.53
CA LEU A 12 0.67 6.09 14.53
C LEU A 12 -0.05 4.83 14.07
N LEU A 13 -1.28 4.62 14.54
CA LEU A 13 -2.08 3.48 14.11
C LEU A 13 -2.37 3.54 12.62
N THR A 14 -2.71 4.72 12.11
CA THR A 14 -2.95 4.91 10.68
C THR A 14 -1.72 4.54 9.86
N LEU A 15 -0.53 4.96 10.30
CA LEU A 15 0.71 4.64 9.61
C LEU A 15 0.97 3.14 9.62
N VAL A 16 0.84 2.50 10.78
CA VAL A 16 1.11 1.07 10.90
C VAL A 16 0.12 0.27 10.05
N VAL A 17 -1.17 0.58 10.13
CA VAL A 17 -2.18 -0.15 9.37
C VAL A 17 -1.96 0.04 7.87
N THR A 18 -1.63 1.26 7.45
CA THR A 18 -1.36 1.53 6.04
C THR A 18 -0.17 0.72 5.53
N LEU A 19 0.90 0.65 6.32
CA LEU A 19 2.06 -0.16 5.96
C LEU A 19 1.70 -1.63 5.84
N VAL A 20 0.90 -2.14 6.78
CA VAL A 20 0.47 -3.54 6.75
C VAL A 20 -0.38 -3.80 5.51
N GLU A 21 -1.26 -2.88 5.12
CA GLU A 21 -2.03 -3.02 3.88
C GLU A 21 -1.14 -3.11 2.65
N ILE A 22 -0.12 -2.27 2.60
CA ILE A 22 0.82 -2.28 1.47
C ILE A 22 1.57 -3.61 1.42
N VAL A 23 2.01 -4.10 2.58
CA VAL A 23 2.68 -5.39 2.67
C VAL A 23 1.74 -6.52 2.25
N GLU A 24 0.48 -6.45 2.66
CA GLU A 24 -0.52 -7.43 2.26
C GLU A 24 -0.67 -7.49 0.75
N GLU A 25 -0.75 -6.34 0.11
CA GLU A 25 -0.87 -6.26 -1.35
C GLU A 25 0.35 -6.87 -2.04
N ALA A 26 1.53 -6.62 -1.50
CA ALA A 26 2.75 -7.21 -2.03
C ALA A 26 2.75 -8.72 -1.87
N LEU A 27 2.28 -9.22 -0.73
CA LEU A 27 2.19 -10.66 -0.50
C LEU A 27 1.19 -11.32 -1.45
N GLU A 28 0.06 -10.66 -1.70
CA GLU A 28 -0.93 -11.16 -2.67
C GLU A 28 -0.33 -11.25 -4.06
N SER A 29 0.39 -10.23 -4.46
CA SER A 29 1.04 -10.20 -5.76
C SER A 29 2.05 -11.33 -5.91
N GLN A 30 2.84 -11.59 -4.88
CA GLN A 30 3.80 -12.70 -4.87
C GLN A 30 3.09 -14.05 -4.93
N ALA A 31 1.99 -14.17 -4.17
CA ALA A 31 1.21 -15.39 -4.14
C ALA A 31 0.66 -15.73 -5.53
N ILE A 32 0.13 -14.72 -6.22
CA ILE A 32 -0.41 -14.91 -7.57
C ILE A 32 0.69 -15.39 -8.51
N ARG A 33 1.87 -14.81 -8.43
CA ARG A 33 3.01 -15.22 -9.27
C ARG A 33 3.39 -16.67 -9.02
N ARG A 34 3.39 -17.09 -7.76
CA ARG A 34 3.71 -18.47 -7.43
C ARG A 34 2.67 -19.45 -7.94
N LEU A 35 1.39 -19.05 -7.86
CA LEU A 35 0.31 -19.86 -8.40
C LEU A 35 0.46 -20.03 -9.90
N GLU A 36 0.73 -18.94 -10.59
CA GLU A 36 0.90 -18.98 -12.04
C GLU A 36 2.11 -19.79 -12.46
N GLY A 37 3.17 -19.76 -11.65
CA GLY A 37 4.38 -20.52 -11.92
C GLY A 37 4.30 -22.00 -11.57
N GLY A 38 3.20 -22.42 -10.93
CA GLY A 38 3.01 -23.82 -10.55
C GLY A 38 3.93 -24.29 -9.44
N GLU A 39 4.43 -23.38 -8.62
CA GLU A 39 5.40 -23.69 -7.57
C GLU A 39 4.75 -24.20 -6.28
N LEU A 40 3.44 -24.06 -6.15
CA LEU A 40 2.75 -24.43 -4.93
C LEU A 40 1.87 -25.65 -5.12
N THR A 41 1.85 -26.53 -4.12
CA THR A 41 0.90 -27.64 -4.08
C THR A 41 -0.49 -27.11 -3.77
N GLU A 42 -1.52 -27.92 -4.03
CA GLU A 42 -2.89 -27.53 -3.70
C GLU A 42 -3.04 -27.18 -2.22
N GLU A 43 -2.42 -27.97 -1.35
CA GLU A 43 -2.48 -27.72 0.08
C GLU A 43 -1.84 -26.40 0.46
N GLU A 44 -0.70 -26.10 -0.16
CA GLU A 44 -0.01 -24.82 0.07
C GLU A 44 -0.84 -23.65 -0.45
N GLN A 45 -1.50 -23.81 -1.59
CA GLN A 45 -2.39 -22.80 -2.15
C GLN A 45 -3.54 -22.48 -1.20
N GLU A 46 -4.16 -23.53 -0.64
CA GLU A 46 -5.27 -23.35 0.30
C GLU A 46 -4.80 -22.61 1.56
N ARG A 47 -3.67 -23.01 2.11
CA ARG A 47 -3.14 -22.38 3.32
C ARG A 47 -2.77 -20.91 3.08
N LEU A 48 -2.16 -20.64 1.96
CA LEU A 48 -1.78 -19.27 1.62
C LEU A 48 -3.02 -18.41 1.44
N GLY A 49 -3.99 -18.91 0.70
CA GLY A 49 -5.24 -18.18 0.49
C GLY A 49 -5.95 -17.88 1.80
N GLN A 50 -6.02 -18.87 2.69
CA GLN A 50 -6.68 -18.69 3.98
C GLN A 50 -5.93 -17.65 4.83
N ALA A 51 -4.60 -17.72 4.82
CA ALA A 51 -3.79 -16.76 5.57
C ALA A 51 -4.01 -15.33 5.10
N LEU A 52 -4.10 -15.13 3.79
CA LEU A 52 -4.35 -13.80 3.23
C LEU A 52 -5.75 -13.30 3.58
N LEU A 53 -6.75 -14.17 3.55
CA LEU A 53 -8.10 -13.80 3.95
C LEU A 53 -8.16 -13.43 5.43
N ASP A 54 -7.47 -14.19 6.26
CA ASP A 54 -7.43 -13.92 7.71
C ASP A 54 -6.74 -12.59 7.98
N LEU A 55 -5.66 -12.31 7.27
CA LEU A 55 -4.94 -11.04 7.42
C LEU A 55 -5.82 -9.87 7.01
N ASP A 56 -6.50 -10.00 5.87
CA ASP A 56 -7.40 -8.95 5.38
C ASP A 56 -8.52 -8.69 6.38
N ALA A 57 -9.10 -9.75 6.93
CA ALA A 57 -10.15 -9.61 7.92
C ALA A 57 -9.66 -8.90 9.19
N ALA A 58 -8.44 -9.25 9.63
CA ALA A 58 -7.85 -8.64 10.81
C ALA A 58 -7.60 -7.14 10.59
N ILE A 59 -7.10 -6.78 9.42
CA ILE A 59 -6.84 -5.37 9.09
C ILE A 59 -8.15 -4.59 9.08
N ARG A 60 -9.19 -5.14 8.47
CA ARG A 60 -10.49 -4.48 8.43
C ARG A 60 -11.07 -4.30 9.83
N GLN A 61 -10.91 -5.31 10.68
CA GLN A 61 -11.40 -5.24 12.04
C GLN A 61 -10.68 -4.15 12.83
N ILE A 62 -9.36 -4.04 12.68
CA ILE A 62 -8.58 -3.02 13.36
C ILE A 62 -9.02 -1.63 12.90
N LYS A 63 -9.20 -1.44 11.60
CA LYS A 63 -9.64 -0.14 11.08
C LYS A 63 -11.01 0.24 11.63
N GLU A 64 -11.91 -0.74 11.69
CA GLU A 64 -13.25 -0.50 12.21
C GLU A 64 -13.23 -0.18 13.70
N ASP A 65 -12.51 -0.99 14.47
CA ASP A 65 -12.45 -0.82 15.93
C ASP A 65 -11.85 0.52 16.34
N HIS A 66 -10.95 1.05 15.56
CA HIS A 66 -10.25 2.30 15.88
C HIS A 66 -10.71 3.49 15.02
N GLY A 67 -11.70 3.27 14.17
CA GLY A 67 -12.22 4.36 13.31
C GLY A 67 -11.20 4.90 12.34
N LEU A 68 -10.40 4.03 11.75
CA LEU A 68 -9.28 4.44 10.89
C LEU A 68 -9.59 4.37 9.39
N ASP A 69 -10.80 3.96 9.01
CA ASP A 69 -11.09 3.75 7.58
C ASP A 69 -10.81 4.99 6.74
N GLN A 70 -11.26 6.14 7.18
CA GLN A 70 -11.08 7.37 6.42
C GLN A 70 -9.62 7.82 6.42
N SER A 71 -8.97 7.77 7.58
CA SER A 71 -7.58 8.23 7.67
C SER A 71 -6.63 7.36 6.85
N VAL A 72 -6.86 6.04 6.85
CA VAL A 72 -6.06 5.13 6.03
C VAL A 72 -6.30 5.41 4.55
N ALA A 73 -7.57 5.59 4.15
CA ALA A 73 -7.90 5.90 2.76
C ALA A 73 -7.24 7.20 2.32
N ASP A 74 -7.27 8.22 3.16
CA ASP A 74 -6.65 9.51 2.85
C ASP A 74 -5.13 9.38 2.70
N LEU A 75 -4.51 8.64 3.61
CA LEU A 75 -3.05 8.42 3.53
C LEU A 75 -2.69 7.63 2.28
N ARG A 76 -3.46 6.60 1.94
CA ARG A 76 -3.22 5.82 0.74
C ARG A 76 -3.30 6.68 -0.52
N ARG A 77 -4.29 7.57 -0.59
CA ARG A 77 -4.39 8.49 -1.73
C ARG A 77 -3.19 9.41 -1.82
N GLY A 78 -2.76 9.94 -0.69
CA GLY A 78 -1.58 10.80 -0.65
C GLY A 78 -0.32 10.08 -1.10
N LEU A 79 -0.16 8.84 -0.66
CA LEU A 79 0.99 8.02 -1.06
C LEU A 79 0.95 7.69 -2.56
N ASP A 80 -0.21 7.34 -3.08
CA ASP A 80 -0.36 7.04 -4.50
C ASP A 80 -0.04 8.26 -5.35
N ASP A 81 -0.50 9.43 -4.94
CA ASP A 81 -0.21 10.68 -5.63
C ASP A 81 1.28 10.98 -5.60
N ALA A 82 1.92 10.76 -4.47
CA ALA A 82 3.36 10.98 -4.33
C ALA A 82 4.16 10.03 -5.21
N VAL A 83 3.76 8.77 -5.26
CA VAL A 83 4.42 7.78 -6.12
C VAL A 83 4.26 8.14 -7.59
N ASP A 84 3.06 8.53 -8.00
CA ASP A 84 2.79 8.94 -9.38
C ASP A 84 3.65 10.14 -9.75
N ASP A 85 3.78 11.10 -8.85
CA ASP A 85 4.58 12.29 -9.08
C ASP A 85 6.06 11.93 -9.26
N VAL A 86 6.59 11.07 -8.40
CA VAL A 86 7.98 10.63 -8.48
C VAL A 86 8.23 9.83 -9.76
N LEU A 87 7.32 8.91 -10.09
CA LEU A 87 7.46 8.12 -11.32
C LEU A 87 7.39 8.99 -12.55
N GLY A 88 6.53 10.00 -12.54
CA GLY A 88 6.45 10.94 -13.64
C GLY A 88 7.75 11.68 -13.85
N ARG A 89 8.41 12.06 -12.77
CA ARG A 89 9.71 12.75 -12.85
C ARG A 89 10.82 11.83 -13.34
N LEU A 90 10.78 10.57 -12.94
CA LEU A 90 11.84 9.63 -13.31
C LEU A 90 11.69 9.08 -14.72
N VAL A 91 10.47 8.92 -15.18
CA VAL A 91 10.19 8.24 -16.44
C VAL A 91 9.72 9.21 -17.50
N GLY A 92 8.82 10.08 -17.13
CA GLY A 92 8.19 10.99 -18.07
C GLY A 92 8.98 12.24 -18.34
N ALA A 93 10.02 12.41 -17.63
CA ALA A 93 10.73 13.65 -17.70
C ALA A 93 11.22 13.96 -19.07
N PRO A 94 11.33 13.34 -19.93
CA PRO A 94 11.69 13.83 -21.18
C PRO A 94 10.51 14.22 -21.89
N GLY A 95 10.32 14.33 -21.68
CA GLY A 95 9.38 14.50 -22.00
C GLY A 95 8.84 15.34 -21.38
N ARG A 96 9.09 15.57 -20.98
CA ARG A 96 8.51 16.10 -20.49
C ARG A 96 9.16 16.69 -20.20
N THR A 97 10.15 16.44 -20.55
CA THR A 97 10.59 16.69 -20.68
C THR A 97 11.10 17.34 -20.68
N ASP A 98 11.43 17.73 -20.80
CA ASP A 98 11.70 18.06 -21.06
C ASP A 98 12.06 18.73 -20.84
N GLU A 99 12.15 19.09 -20.76
CA GLU A 99 12.12 19.39 -20.81
C GLU A 99 12.65 19.77 -20.36
N ARG A 100 13.02 20.23 -20.21
CA ARG A 100 13.29 20.22 -19.96
C ARG A 100 14.04 20.28 -20.07
N GLY A 101 14.57 20.54 -20.13
CA GLY A 101 14.73 20.04 -20.52
C GLY A 101 15.58 20.08 -20.53
N ARG A 102 15.73 20.16 -20.82
CA ARG A 102 16.05 19.77 -21.30
C ARG A 102 16.50 19.92 -21.58
N THR A 103 16.68 20.28 -21.33
CA THR A 103 16.78 20.11 -21.95
C THR A 103 17.25 20.38 -22.34
N ASP A 104 17.55 20.83 -22.32
CA ASP A 104 17.64 20.84 -22.91
C ASP A 104 17.97 21.00 -23.36
N PRO A 105 18.50 21.57 -23.63
CA PRO A 105 18.46 21.50 -24.15
C PRO A 105 18.45 21.42 -24.46
#